data_c7bd4b097bcc044f7403c8d1b5cd2f41
#
_entry.id   c7bd4b097bcc044f7403c8d1b5cd2f41
#
_cell.length_a   1.000
_cell.length_b   1.000
_cell.length_c   1.000
_cell.angle_alpha   90.00
_cell.angle_beta   90.00
_cell.angle_gamma   90.00
#
_symmetry.space_group_name_H-M   'P 1'
#
loop_
_entity.id
_entity.type
_entity.pdbx_description
1 polymer ?
#
loop_
_entity_poly.entity_id
_entity_poly.type
_entity_poly.pdbx_seq_one_letter_code
_entity_poly.pdbx_strand_id
1 'polypeptide(L)'
;MKRRATHVIALAALISCPILAAGRPAVAQAPTADQPIGLPRVSDYEPIRELRDIHFDFGEAAIRPGDVKILDANAAWLRAHPQQLLLIEGHCDNRGITSRKNDFNVDLGEQRAKAAMNHLVAQGVEPSRITILSYGEERPQCTEASERCWSQNRRSRFLVKPR
;
A
#
# COMPACT_ATOMS: atom_id res chain seq x y z
N MET A 1 44.78 91.24 -14.24
CA MET A 1 43.35 90.95 -14.32
C MET A 1 43.16 89.42 -14.24
N LYS A 2 42.80 88.92 -13.04
CA LYS A 2 42.61 87.47 -12.81
C LYS A 2 41.20 87.23 -12.39
N ARG A 3 40.43 86.53 -13.22
CA ARG A 3 39.08 86.15 -12.94
C ARG A 3 39.08 84.81 -12.10
N ARG A 4 38.56 84.87 -10.94
CA ARG A 4 38.38 83.67 -10.08
C ARG A 4 37.04 82.94 -10.47
N ALA A 5 37.16 81.71 -10.85
CA ALA A 5 36.00 80.84 -11.09
C ALA A 5 35.62 80.19 -9.76
N THR A 6 34.36 80.42 -9.35
CA THR A 6 33.73 79.81 -8.18
C THR A 6 33.11 78.50 -8.57
N HIS A 7 33.57 77.42 -7.97
CA HIS A 7 32.98 76.09 -8.16
C HIS A 7 31.80 75.92 -7.19
N VAL A 8 30.62 75.73 -7.71
CA VAL A 8 29.44 75.33 -6.95
C VAL A 8 29.41 73.80 -6.92
N ILE A 9 29.62 73.28 -5.69
CA ILE A 9 29.48 71.84 -5.45
C ILE A 9 28.01 71.56 -5.15
N ALA A 10 27.34 70.89 -6.06
CA ALA A 10 25.98 70.38 -5.87
C ALA A 10 26.04 69.06 -5.12
N LEU A 11 25.52 69.07 -3.89
CA LEU A 11 25.39 67.87 -3.03
C LEU A 11 24.13 67.12 -3.47
N ALA A 12 24.30 66.02 -4.17
CA ALA A 12 23.21 65.13 -4.52
C ALA A 12 22.91 64.22 -3.33
N ALA A 13 21.78 64.42 -2.66
CA ALA A 13 21.25 63.55 -1.62
C ALA A 13 20.65 62.29 -2.23
N LEU A 14 21.31 61.16 -2.04
CA LEU A 14 20.75 59.83 -2.43
C LEU A 14 19.72 59.46 -1.40
N ILE A 15 18.43 59.58 -1.77
CA ILE A 15 17.31 59.02 -1.00
C ILE A 15 17.28 57.50 -1.28
N SER A 16 17.80 56.76 -0.31
CA SER A 16 17.75 55.29 -0.30
C SER A 16 16.30 54.88 0.12
N CYS A 17 15.49 54.46 -0.86
CA CYS A 17 14.17 53.91 -0.63
C CYS A 17 14.30 52.43 -0.20
N PRO A 18 13.86 52.03 0.99
CA PRO A 18 13.84 50.60 1.32
C PRO A 18 12.76 49.87 0.51
N ILE A 19 13.16 48.99 -0.39
CA ILE A 19 12.25 48.08 -1.09
C ILE A 19 11.70 47.12 -0.05
N LEU A 20 10.44 47.34 0.37
CA LEU A 20 9.68 46.35 1.13
C LEU A 20 9.54 45.10 0.23
N ALA A 21 10.25 44.05 0.57
CA ALA A 21 10.03 42.72 -0.01
C ALA A 21 8.65 42.21 0.43
N ALA A 22 7.63 42.52 -0.38
CA ALA A 22 6.32 41.92 -0.23
C ALA A 22 6.49 40.40 -0.45
N GLY A 23 6.40 39.64 0.64
CA GLY A 23 6.35 38.17 0.60
C GLY A 23 5.25 37.74 -0.34
N ARG A 24 5.62 37.02 -1.40
CA ARG A 24 4.67 36.37 -2.29
C ARG A 24 3.84 35.41 -1.45
N PRO A 25 2.49 35.50 -1.47
CA PRO A 25 1.69 34.47 -0.84
C PRO A 25 2.05 33.13 -1.49
N ALA A 26 2.36 32.12 -0.67
CA ALA A 26 2.51 30.76 -1.11
C ALA A 26 1.21 30.35 -1.79
N VAL A 27 1.21 30.30 -3.11
CA VAL A 27 0.10 29.72 -3.88
C VAL A 27 0.08 28.25 -3.47
N ALA A 28 -0.91 27.86 -2.68
CA ALA A 28 -1.20 26.46 -2.44
C ALA A 28 -1.38 25.82 -3.81
N GLN A 29 -0.45 24.96 -4.19
CA GLN A 29 -0.53 24.21 -5.43
C GLN A 29 -1.78 23.34 -5.32
N ALA A 30 -2.80 23.65 -6.13
CA ALA A 30 -3.92 22.75 -6.32
C ALA A 30 -3.36 21.38 -6.73
N PRO A 31 -3.91 20.26 -6.20
CA PRO A 31 -3.47 18.95 -6.60
C PRO A 31 -3.57 18.84 -8.13
N THR A 32 -2.46 18.57 -8.79
CA THR A 32 -2.43 18.36 -10.24
C THR A 32 -3.40 17.23 -10.56
N ALA A 33 -4.33 17.49 -11.48
CA ALA A 33 -5.42 16.61 -11.88
C ALA A 33 -4.97 15.31 -12.59
N ASP A 34 -3.69 14.95 -12.49
CA ASP A 34 -3.08 13.77 -13.12
C ASP A 34 -2.54 12.76 -12.10
N GLN A 35 -3.04 12.82 -10.85
CA GLN A 35 -2.91 11.68 -9.97
C GLN A 35 -4.18 10.84 -10.14
N PRO A 36 -4.10 9.63 -10.72
CA PRO A 36 -5.24 8.72 -10.67
C PRO A 36 -5.65 8.61 -9.21
N ILE A 37 -6.94 8.83 -8.93
CA ILE A 37 -7.53 8.66 -7.59
C ILE A 37 -7.08 7.29 -7.13
N GLY A 38 -6.05 7.29 -6.27
CA GLY A 38 -5.16 6.15 -6.16
C GLY A 38 -5.88 4.95 -5.58
N LEU A 39 -5.96 3.91 -6.38
CA LEU A 39 -5.92 2.57 -5.79
C LEU A 39 -4.82 2.57 -4.73
N PRO A 40 -5.11 2.17 -3.48
CA PRO A 40 -4.11 2.16 -2.43
C PRO A 40 -2.88 1.42 -2.92
N ARG A 41 -1.71 2.05 -2.84
CA ARG A 41 -0.47 1.40 -3.25
C ARG A 41 -0.22 0.24 -2.30
N VAL A 42 0.12 -0.91 -2.86
CA VAL A 42 0.44 -2.11 -2.06
C VAL A 42 1.53 -1.82 -1.04
N SER A 43 2.46 -0.93 -1.37
CA SER A 43 3.54 -0.47 -0.48
C SER A 43 3.08 0.25 0.79
N ASP A 44 1.81 0.67 0.86
CA ASP A 44 1.28 1.39 2.03
C ASP A 44 0.73 0.43 3.09
N TYR A 45 0.61 -0.86 2.76
CA TYR A 45 0.10 -1.89 3.66
C TYR A 45 1.24 -2.63 4.35
N GLU A 46 1.10 -2.82 5.65
CA GLU A 46 2.10 -3.50 6.47
C GLU A 46 1.53 -4.72 7.18
N PRO A 47 2.32 -5.79 7.33
CA PRO A 47 1.93 -6.93 8.14
C PRO A 47 1.99 -6.54 9.62
N ILE A 48 1.02 -7.04 10.40
CA ILE A 48 1.03 -6.93 11.85
C ILE A 48 0.93 -8.32 12.48
N ARG A 49 1.45 -8.51 13.68
CA ARG A 49 1.51 -9.82 14.33
C ARG A 49 0.14 -10.35 14.76
N GLU A 50 -0.84 -9.47 14.91
CA GLU A 50 -2.20 -9.79 15.30
C GLU A 50 -2.98 -10.48 14.18
N LEU A 51 -2.66 -10.18 12.92
CA LEU A 51 -3.24 -10.84 11.76
C LEU A 51 -2.32 -11.94 11.26
N ARG A 52 -2.80 -13.16 11.39
CA ARG A 52 -2.02 -14.35 11.04
C ARG A 52 -2.40 -14.88 9.68
N ASP A 53 -1.39 -15.32 8.92
CA ASP A 53 -1.58 -16.00 7.64
C ASP A 53 -2.37 -17.30 7.82
N ILE A 54 -3.14 -17.67 6.81
CA ILE A 54 -3.78 -18.98 6.68
C ILE A 54 -3.15 -19.74 5.51
N HIS A 55 -3.24 -21.08 5.56
CA HIS A 55 -2.61 -21.94 4.58
C HIS A 55 -3.63 -22.85 3.90
N PHE A 56 -3.26 -23.35 2.74
CA PHE A 56 -4.13 -24.16 1.89
C PHE A 56 -3.45 -25.47 1.47
N ASP A 57 -4.28 -26.45 1.12
CA ASP A 57 -3.79 -27.69 0.54
C ASP A 57 -3.37 -27.49 -0.92
N PHE A 58 -2.65 -28.44 -1.47
CA PHE A 58 -2.12 -28.37 -2.83
C PHE A 58 -3.27 -28.29 -3.85
N GLY A 59 -3.22 -27.26 -4.70
CA GLY A 59 -4.24 -27.02 -5.72
C GLY A 59 -5.60 -26.55 -5.19
N GLU A 60 -5.74 -26.34 -3.87
CA GLU A 60 -7.00 -26.00 -3.23
C GLU A 60 -7.06 -24.52 -2.80
N ALA A 61 -8.28 -23.99 -2.78
CA ALA A 61 -8.63 -22.68 -2.21
C ALA A 61 -9.64 -22.81 -1.05
N ALA A 62 -10.01 -24.04 -0.68
CA ALA A 62 -10.86 -24.31 0.48
C ALA A 62 -10.11 -23.98 1.78
N ILE A 63 -10.77 -23.27 2.70
CA ILE A 63 -10.20 -22.94 4.01
C ILE A 63 -10.14 -24.25 4.83
N ARG A 64 -8.95 -24.58 5.32
CA ARG A 64 -8.76 -25.78 6.14
C ARG A 64 -9.43 -25.60 7.51
N PRO A 65 -9.99 -26.67 8.11
CA PRO A 65 -10.65 -26.57 9.40
C PRO A 65 -9.77 -25.97 10.52
N GLY A 66 -8.45 -26.23 10.47
CA GLY A 66 -7.48 -25.65 11.41
C GLY A 66 -7.28 -24.15 11.29
N ASP A 67 -7.50 -23.59 10.08
CA ASP A 67 -7.30 -22.17 9.79
C ASP A 67 -8.56 -21.31 10.05
N VAL A 68 -9.73 -21.92 10.23
CA VAL A 68 -10.99 -21.21 10.55
C VAL A 68 -10.83 -20.35 11.80
N LYS A 69 -10.25 -20.91 12.87
CA LYS A 69 -10.04 -20.17 14.13
C LYS A 69 -9.07 -18.97 13.96
N ILE A 70 -8.12 -19.08 13.03
CA ILE A 70 -7.20 -17.99 12.73
C ILE A 70 -8.00 -16.86 12.04
N LEU A 71 -8.83 -17.19 11.06
CA LEU A 71 -9.68 -16.21 10.38
C LEU A 71 -10.70 -15.55 11.33
N ASP A 72 -11.28 -16.32 12.25
CA ASP A 72 -12.20 -15.77 13.27
C ASP A 72 -11.49 -14.75 14.18
N ALA A 73 -10.23 -15.04 14.57
CA ALA A 73 -9.42 -14.10 15.33
C ALA A 73 -9.05 -12.85 14.52
N ASN A 74 -8.66 -13.03 13.25
CA ASN A 74 -8.41 -11.92 12.33
C ASN A 74 -9.66 -11.05 12.17
N ALA A 75 -10.84 -11.66 11.99
CA ALA A 75 -12.12 -10.95 11.89
C ALA A 75 -12.44 -10.15 13.15
N ALA A 76 -12.24 -10.75 14.32
CA ALA A 76 -12.47 -10.09 15.61
C ALA A 76 -11.58 -8.84 15.76
N TRP A 77 -10.30 -8.96 15.40
CA TRP A 77 -9.36 -7.84 15.41
C TRP A 77 -9.80 -6.73 14.44
N LEU A 78 -10.16 -7.09 13.21
CA LEU A 78 -10.58 -6.13 12.17
C LEU A 78 -11.87 -5.39 12.55
N ARG A 79 -12.81 -6.04 13.23
CA ARG A 79 -14.02 -5.38 13.76
C ARG A 79 -13.70 -4.40 14.88
N ALA A 80 -12.73 -4.74 15.73
CA ALA A 80 -12.26 -3.83 16.79
C ALA A 80 -11.48 -2.63 16.26
N HIS A 81 -10.97 -2.70 15.02
CA HIS A 81 -10.17 -1.65 14.38
C HIS A 81 -10.83 -1.15 13.08
N PRO A 82 -11.98 -0.45 13.13
CA PRO A 82 -12.75 -0.07 11.93
C PRO A 82 -12.03 0.94 11.02
N GLN A 83 -10.99 1.59 11.52
CA GLN A 83 -10.18 2.54 10.75
C GLN A 83 -9.05 1.88 9.93
N GLN A 84 -8.92 0.56 9.99
CA GLN A 84 -7.92 -0.15 9.20
C GLN A 84 -8.51 -0.63 7.88
N LEU A 85 -7.81 -0.38 6.78
CA LEU A 85 -8.03 -1.03 5.49
C LEU A 85 -7.22 -2.32 5.45
N LEU A 86 -7.74 -3.33 4.81
CA LEU A 86 -7.14 -4.66 4.70
C LEU A 86 -6.75 -4.96 3.26
N LEU A 87 -5.54 -5.45 3.05
CA LEU A 87 -5.11 -6.13 1.83
C LEU A 87 -4.93 -7.61 2.14
N ILE A 88 -5.55 -8.47 1.33
CA ILE A 88 -5.35 -9.92 1.38
C ILE A 88 -4.55 -10.31 0.14
N GLU A 89 -3.32 -10.80 0.35
CA GLU A 89 -2.47 -11.34 -0.71
C GLU A 89 -2.66 -12.84 -0.81
N GLY A 90 -2.95 -13.35 -2.01
CA GLY A 90 -3.03 -14.77 -2.30
C GLY A 90 -1.75 -15.28 -2.95
N HIS A 91 -1.24 -16.41 -2.46
CA HIS A 91 0.02 -17.01 -2.89
C HIS A 91 -0.13 -18.50 -3.19
N CYS A 92 0.73 -18.98 -4.09
CA CYS A 92 0.86 -20.39 -4.48
C CYS A 92 2.29 -20.88 -4.31
N ASP A 93 2.44 -22.18 -4.27
CA ASP A 93 3.75 -22.79 -4.47
C ASP A 93 4.11 -22.84 -5.97
N ASN A 94 5.37 -23.13 -6.28
CA ASN A 94 5.90 -23.12 -7.64
C ASN A 94 5.66 -24.39 -8.45
N ARG A 95 4.79 -25.31 -8.01
CA ARG A 95 4.46 -26.59 -8.67
C ARG A 95 3.26 -26.46 -9.61
N GLY A 96 3.16 -25.41 -10.43
CA GLY A 96 2.05 -25.22 -11.35
C GLY A 96 1.74 -26.49 -12.18
N ILE A 97 0.44 -26.76 -12.38
CA ILE A 97 -0.06 -28.04 -12.92
C ILE A 97 -0.06 -28.04 -14.46
N THR A 98 0.08 -26.90 -15.13
CA THR A 98 -0.09 -26.81 -16.59
C THR A 98 1.00 -25.99 -17.27
N SER A 99 1.03 -26.06 -18.63
CA SER A 99 1.88 -25.19 -19.47
C SER A 99 1.56 -23.68 -19.36
N ARG A 100 0.43 -23.31 -18.75
CA ARG A 100 0.03 -21.92 -18.38
C ARG A 100 0.18 -21.69 -16.89
N LYS A 101 1.28 -22.08 -16.35
CA LYS A 101 1.56 -22.11 -14.91
C LYS A 101 1.32 -20.77 -14.20
N ASN A 102 1.71 -19.67 -14.82
CA ASN A 102 1.58 -18.35 -14.22
C ASN A 102 0.10 -17.94 -14.10
N ASP A 103 -0.68 -18.10 -15.15
CA ASP A 103 -2.12 -17.76 -15.14
C ASP A 103 -2.86 -18.61 -14.11
N PHE A 104 -2.60 -19.93 -14.08
CA PHE A 104 -3.21 -20.83 -13.11
C PHE A 104 -2.90 -20.45 -11.67
N ASN A 105 -1.63 -20.14 -11.35
CA ASN A 105 -1.24 -19.78 -9.99
C ASN A 105 -1.76 -18.39 -9.59
N VAL A 106 -1.88 -17.46 -10.53
CA VAL A 106 -2.52 -16.15 -10.28
C VAL A 106 -4.00 -16.35 -9.96
N ASP A 107 -4.73 -17.15 -10.76
CA ASP A 107 -6.14 -17.44 -10.52
C ASP A 107 -6.36 -18.18 -9.19
N LEU A 108 -5.53 -19.18 -8.89
CA LEU A 108 -5.63 -19.92 -7.63
C LEU A 108 -5.33 -19.03 -6.42
N GLY A 109 -4.33 -18.15 -6.53
CA GLY A 109 -4.03 -17.18 -5.48
C GLY A 109 -5.19 -16.22 -5.26
N GLU A 110 -5.85 -15.76 -6.33
CA GLU A 110 -7.04 -14.92 -6.22
C GLU A 110 -8.20 -15.66 -5.54
N GLN A 111 -8.45 -16.92 -5.91
CA GLN A 111 -9.48 -17.76 -5.26
C GLN A 111 -9.21 -17.92 -3.75
N ARG A 112 -7.97 -18.11 -3.33
CA ARG A 112 -7.56 -18.18 -1.91
C ARG A 112 -7.84 -16.87 -1.18
N ALA A 113 -7.45 -15.74 -1.78
CA ALA A 113 -7.74 -14.43 -1.20
C ALA A 113 -9.24 -14.16 -1.10
N LYS A 114 -10.03 -14.54 -2.13
CA LYS A 114 -11.50 -14.45 -2.13
C LYS A 114 -12.14 -15.33 -1.05
N ALA A 115 -11.66 -16.57 -0.87
CA ALA A 115 -12.16 -17.45 0.18
C ALA A 115 -11.95 -16.84 1.57
N ALA A 116 -10.75 -16.31 1.83
CA ALA A 116 -10.46 -15.60 3.08
C ALA A 116 -11.34 -14.34 3.24
N MET A 117 -11.48 -13.51 2.20
CA MET A 117 -12.36 -12.33 2.23
C MET A 117 -13.81 -12.72 2.55
N ASN A 118 -14.35 -13.72 1.88
CA ASN A 118 -15.73 -14.16 2.09
C ASN A 118 -15.97 -14.59 3.54
N HIS A 119 -15.02 -15.30 4.13
CA HIS A 119 -15.09 -15.68 5.55
C HIS A 119 -15.10 -14.46 6.48
N LEU A 120 -14.18 -13.50 6.26
CA LEU A 120 -14.13 -12.27 7.05
C LEU A 120 -15.40 -11.44 6.94
N VAL A 121 -15.97 -11.33 5.73
CA VAL A 121 -17.24 -10.64 5.48
C VAL A 121 -18.40 -11.34 6.21
N ALA A 122 -18.48 -12.67 6.15
CA ALA A 122 -19.47 -13.46 6.88
C ALA A 122 -19.35 -13.27 8.42
N GLN A 123 -18.14 -12.95 8.90
CA GLN A 123 -17.88 -12.61 10.30
C GLN A 123 -18.10 -11.10 10.61
N GLY A 124 -18.65 -10.33 9.68
CA GLY A 124 -19.04 -8.93 9.89
C GLY A 124 -17.95 -7.88 9.62
N VAL A 125 -16.89 -8.25 8.90
CA VAL A 125 -15.93 -7.25 8.38
C VAL A 125 -16.53 -6.60 7.13
N GLU A 126 -16.48 -5.25 7.06
CA GLU A 126 -17.08 -4.50 5.96
C GLU A 126 -16.30 -4.73 4.64
N PRO A 127 -16.97 -5.16 3.54
CA PRO A 127 -16.32 -5.47 2.27
C PRO A 127 -15.55 -4.30 1.66
N SER A 128 -16.05 -3.07 1.82
CA SER A 128 -15.43 -1.86 1.27
C SER A 128 -14.04 -1.55 1.85
N ARG A 129 -13.67 -2.23 2.94
CA ARG A 129 -12.37 -2.13 3.59
C ARG A 129 -11.37 -3.14 3.07
N ILE A 130 -11.79 -4.09 2.25
CA ILE A 130 -10.97 -5.23 1.84
C ILE A 130 -10.55 -5.09 0.39
N THR A 131 -9.28 -5.17 0.14
CA THR A 131 -8.68 -5.31 -1.18
C THR A 131 -8.05 -6.68 -1.29
N ILE A 132 -8.17 -7.36 -2.43
CA ILE A 132 -7.49 -8.64 -2.69
C ILE A 132 -6.48 -8.47 -3.81
N LEU A 133 -5.39 -9.22 -3.73
CA LEU A 133 -4.34 -9.25 -4.75
C LEU A 133 -3.75 -10.66 -4.81
N SER A 134 -3.50 -11.17 -5.99
CA SER A 134 -2.77 -12.43 -6.17
C SER A 134 -1.37 -12.18 -6.71
N TYR A 135 -0.41 -12.83 -6.11
CA TYR A 135 0.97 -12.92 -6.60
C TYR A 135 1.28 -14.29 -7.23
N GLY A 136 0.32 -15.21 -7.21
CA GLY A 136 0.62 -16.56 -7.66
C GLY A 136 1.86 -17.11 -6.93
N GLU A 137 2.85 -17.53 -7.69
CA GLU A 137 4.13 -18.05 -7.17
C GLU A 137 5.26 -17.00 -7.09
N GLU A 138 5.03 -15.75 -7.50
CA GLU A 138 6.09 -14.75 -7.71
C GLU A 138 6.73 -14.23 -6.42
N ARG A 139 6.04 -14.36 -5.27
CA ARG A 139 6.53 -13.90 -3.97
C ARG A 139 6.62 -15.04 -2.96
N PRO A 140 7.52 -15.99 -3.16
CA PRO A 140 7.66 -17.13 -2.25
C PRO A 140 8.22 -16.67 -0.90
N GLN A 141 7.73 -17.29 0.17
CA GLN A 141 8.30 -17.17 1.52
C GLN A 141 9.47 -18.13 1.72
N CYS A 142 9.47 -19.22 0.97
CA CYS A 142 10.46 -20.27 0.99
C CYS A 142 10.73 -20.76 -0.43
N THR A 143 12.00 -21.03 -0.78
CA THR A 143 12.42 -21.38 -2.15
C THR A 143 12.91 -22.82 -2.32
N GLU A 144 13.01 -23.60 -1.23
CA GLU A 144 13.43 -24.98 -1.29
C GLU A 144 12.40 -25.88 -2.00
N ALA A 145 12.86 -26.87 -2.75
CA ALA A 145 12.02 -27.88 -3.38
C ALA A 145 11.61 -28.97 -2.37
N SER A 146 10.74 -28.61 -1.41
CA SER A 146 10.25 -29.52 -0.37
C SER A 146 8.81 -29.22 0.00
N GLU A 147 8.04 -30.23 0.44
CA GLU A 147 6.67 -30.01 0.89
C GLU A 147 6.61 -29.06 2.09
N ARG A 148 7.60 -29.10 2.96
CA ARG A 148 7.71 -28.14 4.07
C ARG A 148 7.76 -26.69 3.57
N CYS A 149 8.47 -26.43 2.48
CA CYS A 149 8.60 -25.10 1.89
C CYS A 149 7.35 -24.75 1.07
N TRP A 150 6.86 -25.66 0.23
CA TRP A 150 5.67 -25.44 -0.57
C TRP A 150 4.43 -25.13 0.27
N SER A 151 4.26 -25.82 1.40
CA SER A 151 3.15 -25.55 2.30
C SER A 151 3.17 -24.14 2.91
N GLN A 152 4.34 -23.54 3.11
CA GLN A 152 4.48 -22.14 3.56
C GLN A 152 4.08 -21.15 2.46
N ASN A 153 4.32 -21.50 1.20
CA ASN A 153 3.99 -20.65 0.06
C ASN A 153 2.48 -20.65 -0.26
N ARG A 154 1.77 -21.75 0.00
CA ARG A 154 0.32 -21.85 -0.20
C ARG A 154 -0.42 -21.13 0.92
N ARG A 155 -0.52 -19.80 0.85
CA ARG A 155 -1.07 -18.98 1.92
C ARG A 155 -1.94 -17.83 1.41
N SER A 156 -2.76 -17.31 2.29
CA SER A 156 -3.26 -15.92 2.22
C SER A 156 -2.64 -15.12 3.35
N ARG A 157 -2.07 -13.97 3.00
CA ARG A 157 -1.42 -13.04 3.91
C ARG A 157 -2.29 -11.82 4.11
N PHE A 158 -2.27 -11.25 5.32
CA PHE A 158 -3.10 -10.13 5.70
C PHE A 158 -2.23 -8.93 6.09
N LEU A 159 -2.45 -7.81 5.41
CA LEU A 159 -1.73 -6.56 5.65
C LEU A 159 -2.74 -5.45 5.87
N VAL A 160 -2.38 -4.48 6.69
CA VAL A 160 -3.26 -3.36 7.02
C VAL A 160 -2.60 -2.02 6.79
N LYS A 161 -3.43 -0.99 6.58
CA LYS A 161 -3.03 0.40 6.63
C LYS A 161 -4.15 1.22 7.26
N PRO A 162 -3.83 2.36 7.89
CA PRO A 162 -4.84 3.33 8.31
C PRO A 162 -5.67 3.82 7.11
N ARG A 163 -6.95 4.09 7.35
CA ARG A 163 -7.89 4.65 6.38
C ARG A 163 -7.69 6.14 6.18
#